data_77de3143a3d94c8537e32c1e0b4acf23
#
_entry.id   77de3143a3d94c8537e32c1e0b4acf23
#
_cell.length_a   1.000
_cell.length_b   1.000
_cell.length_c   1.000
_cell.angle_alpha   90.00
_cell.angle_beta   90.00
_cell.angle_gamma   90.00
#
_symmetry.space_group_name_H-M   'P 1'
#
loop_
_entity.id
_entity.type
_entity.pdbx_description
1 polymer ?
#
loop_
_entity_poly.entity_id
_entity_poly.type
_entity_poly.pdbx_seq_one_letter_code
_entity_poly.pdbx_strand_id
1 'polypeptide(L)'
;MPISTEPRPEVAPWTGTDVGPQVWLAHFPVLGTADLEEARDAVTRIYLEHELTAADDRIDMTLNAVNDHRFTLGFLTYQAPTQLVMPPTVDCYHVNLTVAGSTEASRTDGTRAATAAGRSGVVLNPLQRNTVRWSHDAEQLILKIPRTSLEQHLGDLLGRSVAQVIDFEFGLDLRSPTGQTLLSAVRFLASELDRPGGLADMPLAREQLEAFVMTQLLHAGRHQFTDALAAPVAPARHGRLAPVIEYMEANADEALTPTELARVGCMSVRTLHASFQQTFGESCMSYLRRLRLDHVRAELLRSDPMEVRVVDIASRWGFLHQSRFAQQYRERFGELPSATLRH
;
A
#
# COMPACT_ATOMS: atom_id res chain seq x y z
N MET A 1 -26.57 46.39 11.16
CA MET A 1 -27.14 45.17 11.77
C MET A 1 -25.99 44.20 12.00
N PRO A 2 -25.67 43.82 13.25
CA PRO A 2 -24.59 42.89 13.54
C PRO A 2 -25.06 41.46 13.29
N ILE A 3 -24.19 40.68 12.65
CA ILE A 3 -24.38 39.25 12.36
C ILE A 3 -24.19 38.50 13.68
N SER A 4 -25.26 37.83 14.11
CA SER A 4 -25.28 36.95 15.28
C SER A 4 -24.41 35.70 15.01
N THR A 5 -23.33 35.56 15.75
CA THR A 5 -22.50 34.33 15.77
C THR A 5 -23.13 33.37 16.77
N GLU A 6 -23.86 32.39 16.27
CA GLU A 6 -24.24 31.24 17.09
C GLU A 6 -22.98 30.38 17.42
N PRO A 7 -22.85 29.93 18.68
CA PRO A 7 -21.74 29.05 19.06
C PRO A 7 -21.90 27.69 18.40
N ARG A 8 -20.80 27.17 17.81
CA ARG A 8 -20.73 25.80 17.32
C ARG A 8 -20.98 24.82 18.48
N PRO A 9 -21.78 23.75 18.25
CA PRO A 9 -21.95 22.72 19.27
C PRO A 9 -20.59 22.09 19.60
N GLU A 10 -20.29 22.07 20.89
CA GLU A 10 -19.14 21.38 21.46
C GLU A 10 -19.30 19.88 21.20
N VAL A 11 -18.44 19.30 20.37
CA VAL A 11 -18.39 17.85 20.14
C VAL A 11 -17.86 17.23 21.43
N ALA A 12 -18.71 16.54 22.16
CA ALA A 12 -18.32 15.80 23.35
C ALA A 12 -17.18 14.84 23.02
N PRO A 13 -16.15 14.73 23.90
CA PRO A 13 -15.06 13.76 23.68
C PRO A 13 -15.65 12.35 23.64
N TRP A 14 -15.22 11.57 22.68
CA TRP A 14 -15.59 10.16 22.51
C TRP A 14 -15.17 9.40 23.78
N THR A 15 -16.09 9.20 24.69
CA THR A 15 -15.89 8.33 25.86
C THR A 15 -16.02 6.89 25.36
N GLY A 16 -14.87 6.23 25.17
CA GLY A 16 -14.83 4.79 24.85
C GLY A 16 -15.69 4.05 25.88
N THR A 17 -16.79 3.49 25.43
CA THR A 17 -17.59 2.55 26.18
C THR A 17 -16.70 1.37 26.51
N ASP A 18 -16.71 0.95 27.74
CA ASP A 18 -16.14 -0.28 28.29
C ASP A 18 -16.74 -1.46 27.51
N VAL A 19 -16.13 -1.82 26.40
CA VAL A 19 -16.51 -2.97 25.59
C VAL A 19 -15.78 -4.15 26.25
N GLY A 20 -16.52 -5.14 26.75
CA GLY A 20 -15.94 -6.41 27.19
C GLY A 20 -14.98 -6.99 26.14
N PRO A 21 -14.25 -8.08 26.40
CA PRO A 21 -13.20 -8.57 25.52
C PRO A 21 -13.71 -8.65 24.08
N GLN A 22 -13.13 -7.81 23.21
CA GLN A 22 -13.56 -7.69 21.82
C GLN A 22 -12.98 -8.87 21.03
N VAL A 23 -13.82 -9.82 20.66
CA VAL A 23 -13.44 -10.89 19.73
C VAL A 23 -13.41 -10.30 18.32
N TRP A 24 -12.24 -10.29 17.70
CA TRP A 24 -12.05 -9.81 16.34
C TRP A 24 -12.30 -10.90 15.31
N LEU A 25 -12.79 -10.52 14.13
CA LEU A 25 -13.06 -11.42 13.00
C LEU A 25 -14.02 -12.56 13.39
N ALA A 26 -15.03 -12.26 14.21
CA ALA A 26 -15.98 -13.24 14.74
C ALA A 26 -16.82 -13.92 13.65
N HIS A 27 -17.00 -13.28 12.48
CA HIS A 27 -17.67 -13.87 11.33
C HIS A 27 -16.76 -14.78 10.48
N PHE A 28 -15.48 -14.90 10.83
CA PHE A 28 -14.50 -15.77 10.16
C PHE A 28 -13.85 -16.77 11.10
N PRO A 29 -14.66 -17.57 11.83
CA PRO A 29 -14.12 -18.55 12.76
C PRO A 29 -13.37 -19.66 11.98
N VAL A 30 -12.15 -19.95 12.42
CA VAL A 30 -11.36 -21.08 11.92
C VAL A 30 -11.48 -22.27 12.88
N LEU A 31 -11.23 -22.02 14.16
CA LEU A 31 -11.28 -23.06 15.21
C LEU A 31 -11.38 -22.42 16.59
N GLY A 32 -12.21 -23.05 17.44
CA GLY A 32 -12.17 -22.92 18.90
C GLY A 32 -11.93 -24.30 19.51
N THR A 33 -10.86 -24.48 20.28
CA THR A 33 -10.50 -25.80 20.81
C THR A 33 -9.73 -25.72 22.13
N ALA A 34 -9.88 -26.77 22.93
CA ALA A 34 -9.08 -27.00 24.13
C ALA A 34 -7.94 -28.03 23.88
N ASP A 35 -7.88 -28.61 22.69
CA ASP A 35 -6.88 -29.60 22.30
C ASP A 35 -5.65 -28.92 21.67
N LEU A 36 -4.47 -29.24 22.18
CA LEU A 36 -3.20 -28.64 21.78
C LEU A 36 -2.77 -29.05 20.37
N GLU A 37 -3.07 -30.29 19.95
CA GLU A 37 -2.71 -30.77 18.61
C GLU A 37 -3.61 -30.15 17.53
N GLU A 38 -4.93 -30.09 17.82
CA GLU A 38 -5.86 -29.38 16.90
C GLU A 38 -5.50 -27.90 16.76
N ALA A 39 -5.12 -27.24 17.86
CA ALA A 39 -4.67 -25.87 17.88
C ALA A 39 -3.43 -25.66 17.01
N ARG A 40 -2.40 -26.50 17.19
CA ARG A 40 -1.18 -26.47 16.39
C ARG A 40 -1.49 -26.65 14.91
N ASP A 41 -2.31 -27.64 14.57
CA ASP A 41 -2.63 -27.94 13.17
C ASP A 41 -3.44 -26.82 12.52
N ALA A 42 -4.36 -26.15 13.24
CA ALA A 42 -5.11 -25.03 12.74
C ALA A 42 -4.20 -23.80 12.49
N VAL A 43 -3.33 -23.47 13.44
CA VAL A 43 -2.37 -22.36 13.28
C VAL A 43 -1.37 -22.65 12.18
N THR A 44 -0.94 -23.91 12.02
CA THR A 44 -0.05 -24.31 10.91
C THR A 44 -0.70 -24.08 9.54
N ARG A 45 -1.97 -24.44 9.38
CA ARG A 45 -2.71 -24.23 8.10
C ARG A 45 -2.86 -22.76 7.74
N ILE A 46 -3.07 -21.89 8.71
CA ILE A 46 -3.31 -20.46 8.46
C ILE A 46 -2.00 -19.69 8.34
N TYR A 47 -1.06 -19.93 9.24
CA TYR A 47 0.14 -19.11 9.37
C TYR A 47 1.41 -19.85 8.94
N LEU A 48 1.90 -20.78 9.72
CA LEU A 48 3.19 -21.44 9.51
C LEU A 48 3.34 -22.68 10.38
N GLU A 49 4.23 -23.59 9.95
CA GLU A 49 4.67 -24.71 10.75
C GLU A 49 5.39 -24.25 12.04
N HIS A 50 5.08 -24.86 13.17
CA HIS A 50 5.64 -24.52 14.46
C HIS A 50 5.49 -25.65 15.47
N GLU A 51 6.33 -25.64 16.50
CA GLU A 51 6.14 -26.42 17.71
C GLU A 51 5.30 -25.59 18.69
N LEU A 52 4.25 -26.16 19.25
CA LEU A 52 3.37 -25.54 20.26
C LEU A 52 3.47 -26.31 21.56
N THR A 53 3.72 -25.62 22.66
CA THR A 53 3.71 -26.17 24.01
C THR A 53 2.93 -25.26 24.93
N ALA A 54 2.20 -25.85 25.88
CA ALA A 54 1.50 -25.15 26.96
C ALA A 54 1.94 -25.70 28.32
N ALA A 55 1.86 -24.85 29.34
CA ALA A 55 2.38 -25.21 30.69
C ALA A 55 1.64 -26.41 31.30
N ASP A 56 0.31 -26.51 31.11
CA ASP A 56 -0.56 -27.52 31.74
C ASP A 56 -1.30 -28.39 30.70
N ASP A 57 -0.86 -28.45 29.45
CA ASP A 57 -1.54 -29.08 28.31
C ASP A 57 -3.02 -28.67 28.14
N ARG A 58 -3.42 -27.59 28.80
CA ARG A 58 -4.78 -27.04 28.73
C ARG A 58 -4.73 -25.65 28.10
N ILE A 59 -5.51 -25.49 27.07
CA ILE A 59 -5.71 -24.21 26.36
C ILE A 59 -7.22 -23.98 26.18
N ASP A 60 -7.60 -22.75 25.89
CA ASP A 60 -8.91 -22.39 25.35
C ASP A 60 -8.64 -21.45 24.15
N MET A 61 -8.25 -22.08 23.05
CA MET A 61 -7.82 -21.36 21.87
C MET A 61 -9.01 -20.84 21.07
N THR A 62 -8.94 -19.61 20.65
CA THR A 62 -9.79 -19.06 19.60
C THR A 62 -8.91 -18.56 18.47
N LEU A 63 -9.17 -19.05 17.25
CA LEU A 63 -8.55 -18.61 16.01
C LEU A 63 -9.63 -18.18 15.02
N ASN A 64 -9.64 -16.91 14.65
CA ASN A 64 -10.45 -16.36 13.58
C ASN A 64 -9.51 -15.80 12.54
N ALA A 65 -9.78 -15.99 11.23
CA ALA A 65 -8.90 -15.47 10.19
C ALA A 65 -9.59 -15.28 8.85
N VAL A 66 -9.26 -14.19 8.18
CA VAL A 66 -9.50 -13.98 6.76
C VAL A 66 -8.17 -14.25 6.04
N ASN A 67 -8.17 -15.28 5.21
CA ASN A 67 -6.97 -15.71 4.49
C ASN A 67 -7.17 -15.46 3.00
N ASP A 68 -6.31 -14.62 2.42
CA ASP A 68 -6.20 -14.36 1.00
C ASP A 68 -4.76 -14.67 0.55
N HIS A 69 -4.57 -14.97 -0.74
CA HIS A 69 -3.24 -15.22 -1.33
C HIS A 69 -2.26 -14.04 -1.21
N ARG A 70 -2.75 -12.82 -0.97
CA ARG A 70 -1.96 -11.59 -0.86
C ARG A 70 -1.77 -11.11 0.57
N PHE A 71 -2.66 -11.51 1.48
CA PHE A 71 -2.70 -10.97 2.82
C PHE A 71 -3.56 -11.85 3.73
N THR A 72 -3.08 -12.20 4.92
CA THR A 72 -3.88 -12.86 5.95
C THR A 72 -3.96 -11.96 7.17
N LEU A 73 -5.17 -11.73 7.68
CA LEU A 73 -5.40 -11.11 8.98
C LEU A 73 -6.15 -12.09 9.85
N GLY A 74 -5.63 -12.35 11.06
CA GLY A 74 -6.31 -13.19 12.04
C GLY A 74 -6.22 -12.66 13.44
N PHE A 75 -7.12 -13.15 14.25
CA PHE A 75 -7.15 -13.00 15.71
C PHE A 75 -6.84 -14.34 16.34
N LEU A 76 -5.92 -14.36 17.30
CA LEU A 76 -5.47 -15.56 17.98
C LEU A 76 -5.32 -15.29 19.47
N THR A 77 -5.85 -16.20 20.27
CA THR A 77 -5.59 -16.31 21.71
C THR A 77 -5.53 -17.78 22.12
N TYR A 78 -4.77 -18.10 23.14
CA TYR A 78 -4.70 -19.47 23.71
C TYR A 78 -5.34 -19.57 25.09
N GLN A 79 -5.61 -18.45 25.75
CA GLN A 79 -6.09 -18.35 27.13
C GLN A 79 -5.27 -19.20 28.15
N ALA A 80 -4.00 -19.40 27.84
CA ALA A 80 -3.04 -20.15 28.62
C ALA A 80 -1.60 -19.68 28.30
N PRO A 81 -0.67 -19.81 29.25
CA PRO A 81 0.75 -19.61 28.98
C PRO A 81 1.23 -20.63 27.93
N THR A 82 1.60 -20.17 26.76
CA THR A 82 2.05 -21.02 25.65
C THR A 82 3.38 -20.57 25.08
N GLN A 83 4.08 -21.48 24.44
CA GLN A 83 5.30 -21.19 23.68
C GLN A 83 5.19 -21.78 22.28
N LEU A 84 5.49 -20.93 21.28
CA LEU A 84 5.62 -21.30 19.89
C LEU A 84 7.07 -21.21 19.49
N VAL A 85 7.61 -22.29 18.86
CA VAL A 85 8.93 -22.28 18.24
C VAL A 85 8.76 -22.44 16.73
N MET A 86 9.17 -21.44 15.96
CA MET A 86 8.91 -21.33 14.56
C MET A 86 10.22 -21.39 13.74
N PRO A 87 10.31 -22.26 12.72
CA PRO A 87 11.40 -22.22 11.77
C PRO A 87 11.33 -20.92 10.92
N PRO A 88 12.37 -20.62 10.12
CA PRO A 88 12.28 -19.55 9.13
C PRO A 88 11.08 -19.76 8.19
N THR A 89 10.27 -18.73 7.98
CA THR A 89 9.06 -18.80 7.13
C THR A 89 9.38 -18.75 5.65
N VAL A 90 10.55 -18.22 5.29
CA VAL A 90 11.12 -18.03 3.95
C VAL A 90 10.29 -17.11 3.05
N ASP A 91 8.97 -17.35 2.96
CA ASP A 91 8.09 -16.73 1.95
C ASP A 91 7.15 -15.66 2.49
N CYS A 92 7.16 -15.36 3.78
CA CYS A 92 6.24 -14.38 4.37
C CYS A 92 6.82 -13.68 5.59
N TYR A 93 6.32 -12.47 5.82
CA TYR A 93 6.47 -11.70 7.05
C TYR A 93 5.28 -12.00 7.96
N HIS A 94 5.52 -12.19 9.26
CA HIS A 94 4.47 -12.17 10.27
C HIS A 94 4.60 -10.94 11.14
N VAL A 95 3.51 -10.23 11.34
CA VAL A 95 3.45 -9.05 12.20
C VAL A 95 2.44 -9.33 13.30
N ASN A 96 2.92 -9.47 14.51
CA ASN A 96 2.12 -9.79 15.68
C ASN A 96 1.86 -8.52 16.50
N LEU A 97 0.62 -8.06 16.52
CA LEU A 97 0.17 -6.89 17.27
C LEU A 97 -0.59 -7.34 18.51
N THR A 98 -0.01 -7.15 19.68
CA THR A 98 -0.64 -7.54 20.95
C THR A 98 -1.77 -6.57 21.29
N VAL A 99 -3.00 -7.08 21.42
CA VAL A 99 -4.21 -6.29 21.70
C VAL A 99 -4.72 -6.48 23.13
N ALA A 100 -4.40 -7.62 23.77
CA ALA A 100 -4.56 -7.86 25.22
C ALA A 100 -3.37 -8.66 25.76
N GLY A 101 -3.13 -8.64 27.05
CA GLY A 101 -2.04 -9.34 27.70
C GLY A 101 -0.66 -8.93 27.21
N SER A 102 0.27 -9.89 27.16
CA SER A 102 1.67 -9.67 26.75
C SER A 102 2.28 -10.92 26.09
N THR A 103 3.33 -10.70 25.28
CA THR A 103 4.16 -11.78 24.75
C THR A 103 5.65 -11.43 24.85
N GLU A 104 6.50 -12.46 24.90
CA GLU A 104 7.96 -12.33 24.77
C GLU A 104 8.41 -13.07 23.52
N ALA A 105 9.05 -12.36 22.62
CA ALA A 105 9.61 -12.94 21.41
C ALA A 105 11.14 -12.93 21.47
N SER A 106 11.78 -13.97 20.92
CA SER A 106 13.24 -14.06 20.81
C SER A 106 13.68 -14.72 19.51
N ARG A 107 14.85 -14.30 19.03
CA ARG A 107 15.54 -14.88 17.87
C ARG A 107 16.72 -15.73 18.33
N THR A 108 17.25 -16.57 17.44
CA THR A 108 18.44 -17.41 17.71
C THR A 108 19.72 -16.61 17.94
N ASP A 109 19.78 -15.37 17.42
CA ASP A 109 20.91 -14.45 17.64
C ASP A 109 20.91 -13.79 19.04
N GLY A 110 19.92 -14.11 19.88
CA GLY A 110 19.76 -13.56 21.23
C GLY A 110 18.93 -12.27 21.28
N THR A 111 18.50 -11.72 20.15
CA THR A 111 17.61 -10.56 20.12
C THR A 111 16.27 -10.90 20.79
N ARG A 112 15.75 -10.01 21.63
CA ARG A 112 14.47 -10.18 22.35
C ARG A 112 13.61 -8.95 22.23
N ALA A 113 12.29 -9.17 22.22
CA ALA A 113 11.30 -8.12 22.28
C ALA A 113 10.15 -8.57 23.17
N ALA A 114 9.76 -7.73 24.12
CA ALA A 114 8.54 -7.92 24.92
C ALA A 114 7.43 -7.04 24.31
N THR A 115 6.22 -7.60 24.21
CA THR A 115 5.07 -6.86 23.73
C THR A 115 4.03 -6.70 24.80
N ALA A 116 3.22 -5.66 24.71
CA ALA A 116 2.11 -5.39 25.62
C ALA A 116 0.95 -4.77 24.83
N ALA A 117 -0.25 -4.99 25.33
CA ALA A 117 -1.52 -4.60 24.72
C ALA A 117 -1.52 -3.15 24.22
N GLY A 118 -1.71 -2.96 22.90
CA GLY A 118 -1.79 -1.67 22.23
C GLY A 118 -0.53 -0.80 22.25
N ARG A 119 0.59 -1.31 22.80
CA ARG A 119 1.84 -0.55 23.01
C ARG A 119 2.99 -1.01 22.14
N SER A 120 3.03 -2.29 21.84
CA SER A 120 4.11 -2.89 21.06
C SER A 120 3.67 -4.16 20.33
N GLY A 121 4.40 -4.48 19.28
CA GLY A 121 4.28 -5.70 18.50
C GLY A 121 5.66 -6.21 18.10
N VAL A 122 5.70 -7.25 17.28
CA VAL A 122 6.93 -7.79 16.69
C VAL A 122 6.74 -8.07 15.21
N VAL A 123 7.84 -7.94 14.45
CA VAL A 123 7.92 -8.38 13.06
C VAL A 123 8.84 -9.59 12.98
N LEU A 124 8.29 -10.72 12.58
CA LEU A 124 9.03 -11.95 12.36
C LEU A 124 9.50 -11.97 10.90
N ASN A 125 10.79 -11.72 10.71
CA ASN A 125 11.42 -11.71 9.39
C ASN A 125 11.49 -13.11 8.78
N PRO A 126 11.38 -13.26 7.44
CA PRO A 126 11.28 -14.55 6.77
C PRO A 126 12.45 -15.52 7.02
N LEU A 127 13.66 -14.99 7.18
CA LEU A 127 14.89 -15.78 7.28
C LEU A 127 15.32 -16.09 8.73
N GLN A 128 14.50 -15.75 9.71
CA GLN A 128 14.83 -15.87 11.11
C GLN A 128 14.02 -16.98 11.79
N ARG A 129 14.69 -17.79 12.62
CA ARG A 129 13.99 -18.67 13.55
C ARG A 129 13.57 -17.87 14.77
N ASN A 130 12.31 -18.04 15.20
CA ASN A 130 11.74 -17.26 16.27
C ASN A 130 11.11 -18.16 17.33
N THR A 131 11.11 -17.68 18.58
CA THR A 131 10.33 -18.27 19.68
C THR A 131 9.44 -17.16 20.25
N VAL A 132 8.15 -17.43 20.44
CA VAL A 132 7.21 -16.50 21.06
C VAL A 132 6.54 -17.17 22.25
N ARG A 133 6.62 -16.55 23.42
CA ARG A 133 5.92 -16.95 24.65
C ARG A 133 4.75 -16.03 24.87
N TRP A 134 3.61 -16.58 25.15
CA TRP A 134 2.37 -15.87 25.40
C TRP A 134 2.02 -15.90 26.89
N SER A 135 1.55 -14.77 27.45
CA SER A 135 0.87 -14.78 28.73
C SER A 135 -0.49 -15.46 28.62
N HIS A 136 -1.10 -15.84 29.76
CA HIS A 136 -2.38 -16.55 29.77
C HIS A 136 -3.52 -15.71 29.09
N ASP A 137 -3.44 -14.40 29.19
CA ASP A 137 -4.42 -13.43 28.73
C ASP A 137 -4.01 -12.76 27.41
N ALA A 138 -2.97 -13.27 26.73
CA ALA A 138 -2.49 -12.66 25.51
C ALA A 138 -3.45 -12.88 24.34
N GLU A 139 -3.76 -11.79 23.66
CA GLU A 139 -4.52 -11.76 22.41
C GLU A 139 -3.74 -10.99 21.36
N GLN A 140 -3.71 -11.49 20.14
CA GLN A 140 -3.00 -10.86 19.04
C GLN A 140 -3.85 -10.74 17.79
N LEU A 141 -3.71 -9.60 17.11
CA LEU A 141 -3.98 -9.46 15.69
C LEU A 141 -2.70 -9.79 14.93
N ILE A 142 -2.77 -10.78 14.04
CA ILE A 142 -1.62 -11.32 13.33
C ILE A 142 -1.81 -11.09 11.82
N LEU A 143 -0.83 -10.40 11.22
CA LEU A 143 -0.75 -10.25 9.77
C LEU A 143 0.26 -11.26 9.23
N LYS A 144 -0.11 -12.01 8.20
CA LYS A 144 0.81 -12.77 7.36
C LYS A 144 0.81 -12.14 5.98
N ILE A 145 1.96 -11.63 5.57
CA ILE A 145 2.12 -10.92 4.31
C ILE A 145 3.14 -11.68 3.47
N PRO A 146 2.79 -12.17 2.28
CA PRO A 146 3.73 -12.79 1.37
C PRO A 146 4.90 -11.84 1.10
N ARG A 147 6.10 -12.38 1.14
CA ARG A 147 7.34 -11.64 0.93
C ARG A 147 7.30 -10.83 -0.37
N THR A 148 6.90 -11.49 -1.45
CA THR A 148 6.81 -10.85 -2.77
C THR A 148 5.83 -9.69 -2.80
N SER A 149 4.69 -9.81 -2.10
CA SER A 149 3.68 -8.74 -2.03
C SER A 149 4.22 -7.49 -1.32
N LEU A 150 4.91 -7.65 -0.18
CA LEU A 150 5.44 -6.52 0.58
C LEU A 150 6.65 -5.88 -0.11
N GLU A 151 7.55 -6.70 -0.70
CA GLU A 151 8.71 -6.23 -1.45
C GLU A 151 8.30 -5.49 -2.73
N GLN A 152 7.29 -5.99 -3.45
CA GLN A 152 6.72 -5.30 -4.60
C GLN A 152 6.08 -3.98 -4.19
N HIS A 153 5.26 -3.98 -3.14
CA HIS A 153 4.63 -2.77 -2.61
C HIS A 153 5.66 -1.71 -2.21
N LEU A 154 6.75 -2.10 -1.53
CA LEU A 154 7.87 -1.20 -1.23
C LEU A 154 8.53 -0.68 -2.52
N GLY A 155 8.72 -1.54 -3.51
CA GLY A 155 9.27 -1.16 -4.81
C GLY A 155 8.43 -0.09 -5.50
N ASP A 156 7.11 -0.24 -5.48
CA ASP A 156 6.15 0.73 -6.03
C ASP A 156 6.22 2.08 -5.29
N LEU A 157 6.35 2.07 -3.96
CA LEU A 157 6.53 3.28 -3.16
C LEU A 157 7.85 4.00 -3.47
N LEU A 158 8.94 3.23 -3.64
CA LEU A 158 10.28 3.79 -3.94
C LEU A 158 10.48 4.11 -5.43
N GLY A 159 9.59 3.65 -6.32
CA GLY A 159 9.73 3.80 -7.76
C GLY A 159 10.92 3.02 -8.34
N ARG A 160 11.31 1.90 -7.71
CA ARG A 160 12.39 1.01 -8.16
C ARG A 160 12.16 -0.41 -7.66
N SER A 161 12.66 -1.42 -8.36
CA SER A 161 12.61 -2.80 -7.90
C SER A 161 13.38 -2.98 -6.60
N VAL A 162 12.78 -3.73 -5.67
CA VAL A 162 13.41 -4.19 -4.42
C VAL A 162 13.62 -5.69 -4.55
N ALA A 163 14.88 -6.11 -4.70
CA ALA A 163 15.25 -7.52 -4.84
C ALA A 163 15.79 -8.14 -3.53
N GLN A 164 15.75 -7.40 -2.45
CA GLN A 164 16.27 -7.81 -1.15
C GLN A 164 15.12 -8.04 -0.18
N VAL A 165 15.28 -9.01 0.73
CA VAL A 165 14.40 -9.17 1.89
C VAL A 165 14.40 -7.88 2.70
N ILE A 166 13.22 -7.41 3.08
CA ILE A 166 13.10 -6.26 3.98
C ILE A 166 13.45 -6.75 5.38
N ASP A 167 14.58 -6.30 5.90
CA ASP A 167 15.05 -6.67 7.23
C ASP A 167 14.53 -5.69 8.27
N PHE A 168 13.38 -6.00 8.84
CA PHE A 168 12.78 -5.20 9.92
C PHE A 168 13.52 -5.40 11.23
N GLU A 169 13.64 -4.32 12.00
CA GLU A 169 13.92 -4.43 13.44
C GLU A 169 12.84 -5.31 14.09
N PHE A 170 13.24 -6.08 15.11
CA PHE A 170 12.38 -7.11 15.70
C PHE A 170 11.16 -6.53 16.41
N GLY A 171 11.38 -5.50 17.23
CA GLY A 171 10.32 -4.82 17.98
C GLY A 171 9.63 -3.73 17.17
N LEU A 172 8.33 -3.58 17.39
CA LEU A 172 7.49 -2.57 16.76
C LEU A 172 6.87 -1.68 17.86
N ASP A 173 7.24 -0.39 17.89
CA ASP A 173 6.67 0.57 18.85
C ASP A 173 5.33 1.12 18.33
N LEU A 174 4.24 0.63 18.90
CA LEU A 174 2.88 1.06 18.57
C LEU A 174 2.46 2.36 19.29
N ARG A 175 3.31 2.95 20.14
CA ARG A 175 3.04 4.25 20.79
C ARG A 175 3.50 5.41 19.91
N SER A 176 4.39 5.17 18.97
CA SER A 176 4.79 6.18 17.98
C SER A 176 3.61 6.58 17.09
N PRO A 177 3.59 7.79 16.52
CA PRO A 177 2.51 8.21 15.61
C PRO A 177 2.27 7.23 14.45
N THR A 178 3.34 6.72 13.84
CA THR A 178 3.26 5.73 12.75
C THR A 178 2.76 4.37 13.25
N GLY A 179 3.20 3.92 14.42
CA GLY A 179 2.74 2.70 15.05
C GLY A 179 1.26 2.75 15.44
N GLN A 180 0.79 3.89 15.96
CA GLN A 180 -0.64 4.11 16.25
C GLN A 180 -1.49 4.09 14.97
N THR A 181 -0.98 4.69 13.88
CA THR A 181 -1.66 4.66 12.59
C THR A 181 -1.75 3.21 12.06
N LEU A 182 -0.68 2.43 12.17
CA LEU A 182 -0.69 1.01 11.78
C LEU A 182 -1.73 0.23 12.60
N LEU A 183 -1.70 0.33 13.92
CA LEU A 183 -2.64 -0.39 14.80
C LEU A 183 -4.10 0.01 14.51
N SER A 184 -4.36 1.29 14.30
CA SER A 184 -5.69 1.79 13.94
C SER A 184 -6.15 1.28 12.59
N ALA A 185 -5.27 1.24 11.59
CA ALA A 185 -5.57 0.71 10.26
C ALA A 185 -5.90 -0.79 10.31
N VAL A 186 -5.14 -1.59 11.09
CA VAL A 186 -5.38 -3.02 11.25
C VAL A 186 -6.69 -3.28 11.98
N ARG A 187 -6.97 -2.54 13.06
CA ARG A 187 -8.26 -2.63 13.78
C ARG A 187 -9.44 -2.23 12.90
N PHE A 188 -9.29 -1.18 12.11
CA PHE A 188 -10.31 -0.75 11.16
C PHE A 188 -10.57 -1.83 10.10
N LEU A 189 -9.51 -2.41 9.52
CA LEU A 189 -9.62 -3.52 8.57
C LEU A 189 -10.36 -4.71 9.20
N ALA A 190 -9.98 -5.12 10.41
CA ALA A 190 -10.64 -6.22 11.12
C ALA A 190 -12.12 -5.94 11.37
N SER A 191 -12.47 -4.73 11.82
CA SER A 191 -13.86 -4.31 12.07
C SER A 191 -14.70 -4.27 10.81
N GLU A 192 -14.14 -3.77 9.69
CA GLU A 192 -14.84 -3.67 8.41
C GLU A 192 -15.02 -5.04 7.73
N LEU A 193 -14.09 -5.97 7.95
CA LEU A 193 -14.27 -7.36 7.51
C LEU A 193 -15.40 -8.05 8.29
N ASP A 194 -15.50 -7.78 9.59
CA ASP A 194 -16.57 -8.34 10.44
C ASP A 194 -17.94 -7.68 10.21
N ARG A 195 -17.99 -6.52 9.60
CA ARG A 195 -19.24 -5.80 9.40
C ARG A 195 -20.06 -6.40 8.25
N PRO A 196 -21.35 -6.76 8.45
CA PRO A 196 -22.23 -7.17 7.35
C PRO A 196 -22.30 -6.11 6.24
N GLY A 197 -22.08 -6.52 4.99
CA GLY A 197 -21.98 -5.59 3.85
C GLY A 197 -20.73 -4.68 3.87
N GLY A 198 -19.73 -5.07 4.65
CA GLY A 198 -18.44 -4.39 4.75
C GLY A 198 -17.43 -4.86 3.70
N LEU A 199 -16.14 -4.77 4.05
CA LEU A 199 -15.04 -5.06 3.12
C LEU A 199 -14.96 -6.52 2.66
N ALA A 200 -15.58 -7.46 3.36
CA ALA A 200 -15.65 -8.86 2.94
C ALA A 200 -16.34 -8.98 1.57
N ASP A 201 -17.35 -8.15 1.32
CA ASP A 201 -18.14 -8.12 0.08
C ASP A 201 -17.59 -7.13 -0.97
N MET A 202 -16.52 -6.41 -0.66
CA MET A 202 -15.95 -5.33 -1.48
C MET A 202 -14.46 -5.58 -1.80
N PRO A 203 -14.12 -6.54 -2.69
CA PRO A 203 -12.73 -6.98 -2.88
C PRO A 203 -11.78 -5.85 -3.29
N LEU A 204 -12.20 -4.92 -4.15
CA LEU A 204 -11.34 -3.79 -4.55
C LEU A 204 -11.08 -2.81 -3.40
N ALA A 205 -12.09 -2.51 -2.57
CA ALA A 205 -11.93 -1.63 -1.42
C ALA A 205 -11.05 -2.31 -0.34
N ARG A 206 -11.22 -3.62 -0.15
CA ARG A 206 -10.37 -4.44 0.72
C ARG A 206 -8.91 -4.38 0.27
N GLU A 207 -8.63 -4.62 -1.00
CA GLU A 207 -7.28 -4.56 -1.57
C GLU A 207 -6.60 -3.19 -1.33
N GLN A 208 -7.34 -2.10 -1.47
CA GLN A 208 -6.81 -0.75 -1.20
C GLN A 208 -6.47 -0.55 0.28
N LEU A 209 -7.30 -1.07 1.19
CA LEU A 209 -7.03 -0.96 2.63
C LEU A 209 -5.88 -1.88 3.06
N GLU A 210 -5.76 -3.08 2.50
CA GLU A 210 -4.61 -3.97 2.70
C GLU A 210 -3.30 -3.30 2.24
N ALA A 211 -3.30 -2.67 1.07
CA ALA A 211 -2.17 -1.88 0.57
C ALA A 211 -1.84 -0.71 1.51
N PHE A 212 -2.85 -0.04 2.07
CA PHE A 212 -2.65 1.00 3.07
C PHE A 212 -2.01 0.45 4.35
N VAL A 213 -2.46 -0.73 4.86
CA VAL A 213 -1.85 -1.41 6.01
C VAL A 213 -0.39 -1.76 5.74
N MET A 214 -0.06 -2.28 4.56
CA MET A 214 1.33 -2.54 4.17
C MET A 214 2.17 -1.26 4.15
N THR A 215 1.63 -0.15 3.64
CA THR A 215 2.30 1.16 3.69
C THR A 215 2.56 1.60 5.12
N GLN A 216 1.56 1.46 6.02
CA GLN A 216 1.73 1.83 7.42
C GLN A 216 2.75 0.94 8.14
N LEU A 217 2.81 -0.35 7.84
CA LEU A 217 3.83 -1.25 8.36
C LEU A 217 5.24 -0.80 7.96
N LEU A 218 5.45 -0.46 6.68
CA LEU A 218 6.74 0.02 6.17
C LEU A 218 7.17 1.35 6.81
N HIS A 219 6.23 2.18 7.27
CA HIS A 219 6.54 3.42 7.99
C HIS A 219 6.70 3.23 9.51
N ALA A 220 6.01 2.25 10.10
CA ALA A 220 6.06 2.00 11.54
C ALA A 220 7.25 1.14 11.96
N GLY A 221 7.60 0.13 11.14
CA GLY A 221 8.75 -0.73 11.36
C GLY A 221 10.03 -0.13 10.78
N ARG A 222 11.09 -0.08 11.58
CA ARG A 222 12.41 0.32 11.04
C ARG A 222 13.01 -0.82 10.22
N HIS A 223 13.59 -0.48 9.09
CA HIS A 223 14.27 -1.40 8.17
C HIS A 223 15.28 -0.64 7.29
N GLN A 224 16.09 -1.32 6.52
CA GLN A 224 17.16 -0.72 5.70
C GLN A 224 16.69 0.29 4.64
N PHE A 225 15.40 0.38 4.35
CA PHE A 225 14.82 1.34 3.40
C PHE A 225 14.07 2.50 4.08
N THR A 226 14.06 2.58 5.42
CA THR A 226 13.30 3.60 6.18
C THR A 226 13.65 5.01 5.74
N ASP A 227 14.94 5.32 5.61
CA ASP A 227 15.40 6.65 5.19
C ASP A 227 15.02 6.97 3.73
N ALA A 228 15.03 5.96 2.87
CA ALA A 228 14.61 6.11 1.47
C ALA A 228 13.10 6.38 1.34
N LEU A 229 12.28 5.78 2.22
CA LEU A 229 10.83 6.06 2.28
C LEU A 229 10.52 7.44 2.86
N ALA A 230 11.30 7.90 3.85
CA ALA A 230 11.15 9.20 4.48
C ALA A 230 11.71 10.34 3.60
N ALA A 231 12.62 10.02 2.68
CA ALA A 231 13.20 11.01 1.79
C ALA A 231 12.10 11.70 0.95
N PRO A 232 12.18 13.02 0.75
CA PRO A 232 11.35 13.68 -0.26
C PRO A 232 11.51 12.92 -1.57
N VAL A 233 10.39 12.70 -2.29
CA VAL A 233 10.45 12.05 -3.62
C VAL A 233 11.41 12.88 -4.47
N ALA A 234 12.67 12.44 -4.53
CA ALA A 234 13.64 13.09 -5.39
C ALA A 234 13.14 12.89 -6.82
N PRO A 235 12.97 13.97 -7.59
CA PRO A 235 12.61 13.82 -8.99
C PRO A 235 13.69 12.99 -9.66
N ALA A 236 13.27 12.16 -10.60
CA ALA A 236 14.21 11.39 -11.41
C ALA A 236 15.25 12.36 -11.98
N ARG A 237 16.52 12.05 -11.81
CA ARG A 237 17.60 12.83 -12.45
C ARG A 237 17.26 12.96 -13.94
N HIS A 238 17.58 14.09 -14.56
CA HIS A 238 17.27 14.39 -15.97
C HIS A 238 17.49 13.19 -16.91
N GLY A 239 18.50 12.33 -16.63
CA GLY A 239 18.76 11.12 -17.39
C GLY A 239 17.70 10.01 -17.33
N ARG A 240 16.81 9.99 -16.30
CA ARG A 240 15.72 8.99 -16.22
C ARG A 240 14.47 9.42 -16.99
N LEU A 241 14.28 10.68 -17.26
CA LEU A 241 13.20 11.18 -18.13
C LEU A 241 13.52 11.02 -19.60
N ALA A 242 14.81 10.94 -19.98
CA ALA A 242 15.21 10.81 -21.38
C ALA A 242 14.53 9.62 -22.10
N PRO A 243 14.53 8.39 -21.57
CA PRO A 243 13.82 7.27 -22.20
C PRO A 243 12.31 7.49 -22.32
N VAL A 244 11.70 8.18 -21.34
CA VAL A 244 10.26 8.49 -21.36
C VAL A 244 9.95 9.52 -22.45
N ILE A 245 10.78 10.54 -22.59
CA ILE A 245 10.63 11.58 -23.61
C ILE A 245 10.85 10.98 -25.00
N GLU A 246 11.91 10.20 -25.19
CA GLU A 246 12.18 9.48 -26.44
C GLU A 246 11.01 8.55 -26.83
N TYR A 247 10.44 7.84 -25.84
CA TYR A 247 9.27 6.99 -26.09
C TYR A 247 8.03 7.79 -26.43
N MET A 248 7.79 8.94 -25.77
CA MET A 248 6.71 9.87 -26.12
C MET A 248 6.87 10.44 -27.53
N GLU A 249 8.09 10.80 -27.94
CA GLU A 249 8.39 11.32 -29.27
C GLU A 249 8.18 10.27 -30.35
N ALA A 250 8.61 9.03 -30.09
CA ALA A 250 8.47 7.92 -31.03
C ALA A 250 7.02 7.42 -31.22
N ASN A 251 6.16 7.59 -30.19
CA ASN A 251 4.80 7.03 -30.15
C ASN A 251 3.75 8.12 -29.84
N ALA A 252 3.99 9.35 -30.26
CA ALA A 252 3.13 10.48 -29.91
C ALA A 252 1.69 10.37 -30.46
N ASP A 253 1.48 9.64 -31.52
CA ASP A 253 0.19 9.34 -32.17
C ASP A 253 -0.59 8.24 -31.45
N GLU A 254 0.06 7.42 -30.59
CA GLU A 254 -0.57 6.34 -29.85
C GLU A 254 -1.28 6.80 -28.57
N ALA A 255 -2.18 5.96 -28.06
CA ALA A 255 -2.93 6.22 -26.81
C ALA A 255 -2.08 5.95 -25.57
N LEU A 256 -1.06 6.79 -25.30
CA LEU A 256 -0.17 6.64 -24.15
C LEU A 256 -0.84 7.00 -22.85
N THR A 257 -0.57 6.18 -21.81
CA THR A 257 -1.07 6.37 -20.45
C THR A 257 0.06 6.72 -19.46
N PRO A 258 -0.24 7.42 -18.33
CA PRO A 258 0.76 7.68 -17.30
C PRO A 258 1.42 6.41 -16.75
N THR A 259 0.67 5.33 -16.63
CA THR A 259 1.17 4.03 -16.14
C THR A 259 2.20 3.43 -17.08
N GLU A 260 1.93 3.48 -18.38
CA GLU A 260 2.86 3.00 -19.41
C GLU A 260 4.15 3.84 -19.43
N LEU A 261 4.03 5.16 -19.39
CA LEU A 261 5.17 6.07 -19.35
C LEU A 261 6.02 5.87 -18.08
N ALA A 262 5.39 5.61 -16.94
CA ALA A 262 6.09 5.29 -15.70
C ALA A 262 6.88 3.98 -15.82
N ARG A 263 6.30 2.95 -16.48
CA ARG A 263 6.97 1.67 -16.75
C ARG A 263 8.20 1.86 -17.65
N VAL A 264 8.11 2.67 -18.70
CA VAL A 264 9.24 2.99 -19.59
C VAL A 264 10.38 3.66 -18.81
N GLY A 265 10.06 4.58 -17.91
CA GLY A 265 11.05 5.24 -17.03
C GLY A 265 11.52 4.41 -15.84
N CYS A 266 11.04 3.17 -15.68
CA CYS A 266 11.28 2.35 -14.49
C CYS A 266 11.03 3.11 -13.19
N MET A 267 9.89 3.81 -13.10
CA MET A 267 9.52 4.64 -11.95
C MET A 267 8.01 4.55 -11.66
N SER A 268 7.60 4.99 -10.46
CA SER A 268 6.17 5.09 -10.13
C SER A 268 5.51 6.24 -10.90
N VAL A 269 4.18 6.16 -11.10
CA VAL A 269 3.38 7.26 -11.70
C VAL A 269 3.54 8.55 -10.89
N ARG A 270 3.63 8.45 -9.56
CA ARG A 270 3.90 9.58 -8.66
C ARG A 270 5.26 10.23 -8.94
N THR A 271 6.31 9.40 -9.10
CA THR A 271 7.66 9.88 -9.44
C THR A 271 7.67 10.52 -10.81
N LEU A 272 6.98 9.94 -11.80
CA LEU A 272 6.84 10.49 -13.14
C LEU A 272 6.23 11.90 -13.10
N HIS A 273 5.09 12.06 -12.42
CA HIS A 273 4.44 13.38 -12.28
C HIS A 273 5.32 14.40 -11.58
N ALA A 274 5.96 14.02 -10.45
CA ALA A 274 6.87 14.92 -9.73
C ALA A 274 8.06 15.35 -10.62
N SER A 275 8.62 14.41 -11.37
CA SER A 275 9.77 14.67 -12.26
C SER A 275 9.40 15.60 -13.43
N PHE A 276 8.24 15.40 -14.06
CA PHE A 276 7.76 16.30 -15.12
C PHE A 276 7.45 17.70 -14.57
N GLN A 277 6.78 17.78 -13.42
CA GLN A 277 6.47 19.07 -12.79
C GLN A 277 7.74 19.85 -12.44
N GLN A 278 8.75 19.17 -11.91
CA GLN A 278 10.01 19.85 -11.54
C GLN A 278 10.86 20.21 -12.76
N THR A 279 10.92 19.34 -13.77
CA THR A 279 11.79 19.56 -14.94
C THR A 279 11.19 20.53 -15.94
N PHE A 280 9.86 20.44 -16.16
CA PHE A 280 9.16 21.16 -17.22
C PHE A 280 8.07 22.11 -16.71
N GLY A 281 7.75 22.08 -15.40
CA GLY A 281 6.68 22.88 -14.83
C GLY A 281 5.26 22.43 -15.21
N GLU A 282 5.13 21.24 -15.82
CA GLU A 282 3.87 20.72 -16.33
C GLU A 282 3.71 19.21 -16.07
N SER A 283 2.49 18.67 -16.21
CA SER A 283 2.26 17.23 -16.10
C SER A 283 2.78 16.47 -17.34
N CYS A 284 3.10 15.17 -17.20
CA CYS A 284 3.54 14.33 -18.32
C CYS A 284 2.51 14.31 -19.47
N MET A 285 1.21 14.33 -19.15
CA MET A 285 0.14 14.35 -20.17
C MET A 285 -0.02 15.73 -20.84
N SER A 286 0.31 16.82 -20.14
CA SER A 286 0.38 18.17 -20.74
C SER A 286 1.56 18.27 -21.69
N TYR A 287 2.71 17.71 -21.30
CA TYR A 287 3.90 17.61 -22.15
C TYR A 287 3.59 16.82 -23.45
N LEU A 288 2.99 15.63 -23.34
CA LEU A 288 2.58 14.83 -24.49
C LEU A 288 1.62 15.59 -25.42
N ARG A 289 0.65 16.31 -24.84
CA ARG A 289 -0.28 17.12 -25.62
C ARG A 289 0.43 18.24 -26.36
N ARG A 290 1.39 18.87 -25.73
CA ARG A 290 2.21 19.92 -26.34
C ARG A 290 3.03 19.37 -27.50
N LEU A 291 3.65 18.21 -27.32
CA LEU A 291 4.41 17.50 -28.35
C LEU A 291 3.50 17.17 -29.56
N ARG A 292 2.31 16.67 -29.34
CA ARG A 292 1.32 16.38 -30.38
C ARG A 292 0.92 17.64 -31.18
N LEU A 293 0.75 18.78 -30.51
CA LEU A 293 0.46 20.06 -31.22
C LEU A 293 1.62 20.48 -32.09
N ASP A 294 2.88 20.25 -31.67
CA ASP A 294 4.04 20.55 -32.48
C ASP A 294 4.10 19.67 -33.75
N HIS A 295 3.80 18.38 -33.62
CA HIS A 295 3.68 17.45 -34.75
C HIS A 295 2.56 17.84 -35.72
N VAL A 296 1.37 18.17 -35.17
CA VAL A 296 0.25 18.68 -36.02
C VAL A 296 0.68 19.90 -36.81
N ARG A 297 1.34 20.86 -36.16
CA ARG A 297 1.83 22.07 -36.88
C ARG A 297 2.83 21.73 -37.97
N ALA A 298 3.79 20.87 -37.65
CA ALA A 298 4.81 20.46 -38.65
C ALA A 298 4.19 19.72 -39.84
N GLU A 299 3.11 18.96 -39.59
CA GLU A 299 2.39 18.27 -40.66
C GLU A 299 1.53 19.24 -41.49
N LEU A 300 0.79 20.15 -40.84
CA LEU A 300 0.01 21.20 -41.56
C LEU A 300 0.84 22.05 -42.48
N LEU A 301 2.06 22.46 -42.05
CA LEU A 301 2.98 23.25 -42.84
C LEU A 301 3.55 22.52 -44.08
N ARG A 302 3.50 21.20 -44.11
CA ARG A 302 4.00 20.35 -45.21
C ARG A 302 2.90 19.82 -46.11
N SER A 303 1.64 20.02 -45.72
CA SER A 303 0.47 19.45 -46.40
C SER A 303 -0.11 20.43 -47.44
N ASP A 304 -0.62 19.88 -48.53
CA ASP A 304 -1.39 20.65 -49.50
C ASP A 304 -2.83 20.89 -48.99
N PRO A 305 -3.28 22.15 -48.90
CA PRO A 305 -4.65 22.47 -48.46
C PRO A 305 -5.76 21.87 -49.33
N MET A 306 -5.42 21.48 -50.58
CA MET A 306 -6.37 20.86 -51.52
C MET A 306 -6.53 19.35 -51.25
N GLU A 307 -5.56 18.70 -50.61
CA GLU A 307 -5.51 17.25 -50.42
C GLU A 307 -5.88 16.83 -48.99
N VAL A 308 -5.67 17.67 -47.96
CA VAL A 308 -5.76 17.28 -46.57
C VAL A 308 -6.67 18.22 -45.76
N ARG A 309 -7.43 17.66 -44.83
CA ARG A 309 -8.25 18.44 -43.90
C ARG A 309 -7.56 18.52 -42.55
N VAL A 310 -7.65 19.68 -41.88
CA VAL A 310 -7.16 19.89 -40.50
C VAL A 310 -7.64 18.83 -39.54
N VAL A 311 -8.91 18.40 -39.70
CA VAL A 311 -9.53 17.37 -38.79
C VAL A 311 -8.84 16.01 -38.91
N ASP A 312 -8.41 15.63 -40.11
CA ASP A 312 -7.82 14.32 -40.34
C ASP A 312 -6.40 14.27 -39.72
N ILE A 313 -5.63 15.35 -39.85
CA ILE A 313 -4.34 15.52 -39.20
C ILE A 313 -4.51 15.51 -37.67
N ALA A 314 -5.42 16.35 -37.15
CA ALA A 314 -5.67 16.42 -35.70
C ALA A 314 -6.08 15.06 -35.08
N SER A 315 -6.93 14.29 -35.78
CA SER A 315 -7.37 12.98 -35.33
C SER A 315 -6.25 11.95 -35.27
N ARG A 316 -5.32 11.94 -36.23
CA ARG A 316 -4.12 11.07 -36.22
C ARG A 316 -3.25 11.30 -34.99
N TRP A 317 -3.15 12.55 -34.57
CA TRP A 317 -2.39 12.94 -33.36
C TRP A 317 -3.22 12.90 -32.08
N GLY A 318 -4.37 12.20 -32.07
CA GLY A 318 -5.18 11.92 -30.87
C GLY A 318 -6.08 13.09 -30.41
N PHE A 319 -6.34 14.10 -31.25
CA PHE A 319 -7.27 15.18 -30.93
C PHE A 319 -8.67 14.86 -31.46
N LEU A 320 -9.50 14.23 -30.61
CA LEU A 320 -10.86 13.81 -30.99
C LEU A 320 -11.90 14.94 -30.93
N HIS A 321 -11.62 16.04 -30.18
CA HIS A 321 -12.54 17.17 -30.00
C HIS A 321 -12.01 18.40 -30.71
N GLN A 322 -12.55 18.71 -31.88
CA GLN A 322 -12.07 19.75 -32.78
C GLN A 322 -12.07 21.16 -32.18
N SER A 323 -13.14 21.55 -31.46
CA SER A 323 -13.22 22.89 -30.85
C SER A 323 -12.15 23.10 -29.78
N ARG A 324 -11.92 22.08 -28.95
CA ARG A 324 -10.89 22.11 -27.89
C ARG A 324 -9.49 22.09 -28.49
N PHE A 325 -9.29 21.32 -29.56
CA PHE A 325 -8.03 21.30 -30.30
C PHE A 325 -7.73 22.68 -30.92
N ALA A 326 -8.68 23.30 -31.63
CA ALA A 326 -8.48 24.60 -32.26
C ALA A 326 -8.14 25.71 -31.24
N GLN A 327 -8.79 25.66 -30.06
CA GLN A 327 -8.47 26.55 -28.95
C GLN A 327 -7.04 26.35 -28.46
N GLN A 328 -6.65 25.10 -28.14
CA GLN A 328 -5.29 24.77 -27.64
C GLN A 328 -4.20 25.11 -28.67
N TYR A 329 -4.47 24.85 -29.92
CA TYR A 329 -3.56 25.22 -31.04
C TYR A 329 -3.37 26.73 -31.09
N ARG A 330 -4.46 27.51 -31.05
CA ARG A 330 -4.41 28.96 -31.03
C ARG A 330 -3.69 29.53 -29.81
N GLU A 331 -3.93 28.96 -28.63
CA GLU A 331 -3.24 29.36 -27.41
C GLU A 331 -1.73 29.13 -27.50
N ARG A 332 -1.29 28.07 -28.20
CA ARG A 332 0.10 27.73 -28.32
C ARG A 332 0.81 28.52 -29.48
N PHE A 333 0.15 28.65 -30.60
CA PHE A 333 0.80 29.17 -31.83
C PHE A 333 0.29 30.55 -32.26
N GLY A 334 -0.70 31.12 -31.60
CA GLY A 334 -1.25 32.44 -31.89
C GLY A 334 -2.17 32.50 -33.12
N GLU A 335 -2.34 31.39 -33.85
CA GLU A 335 -3.15 31.31 -35.09
C GLU A 335 -4.04 30.04 -35.07
N LEU A 336 -5.03 29.98 -35.94
CA LEU A 336 -5.85 28.82 -36.11
C LEU A 336 -5.16 27.75 -36.97
N PRO A 337 -5.42 26.44 -36.76
CA PRO A 337 -4.84 25.37 -37.58
C PRO A 337 -5.13 25.52 -39.07
N SER A 338 -6.33 26.03 -39.40
CA SER A 338 -6.72 26.31 -40.80
C SER A 338 -5.97 27.49 -41.43
N ALA A 339 -5.39 28.38 -40.63
CA ALA A 339 -4.52 29.45 -41.13
C ALA A 339 -3.12 28.86 -41.46
N THR A 340 -2.58 28.04 -40.52
CA THR A 340 -1.30 27.36 -40.76
C THR A 340 -1.33 26.48 -42.02
N LEU A 341 -2.43 25.74 -42.28
CA LEU A 341 -2.57 24.88 -43.46
C LEU A 341 -2.60 25.68 -44.78
N ARG A 342 -2.96 26.96 -44.75
CA ARG A 342 -3.04 27.81 -45.97
C ARG A 342 -1.75 28.58 -46.30
N HIS A 343 -0.78 28.50 -45.42
CA HIS A 343 0.55 29.06 -45.62
C HIS A 343 1.49 28.09 -46.33
#